data_352b4675fa84487d1be62b5f8220a7d4
#
_entry.id   352b4675fa84487d1be62b5f8220a7d4
#
_cell.length_a   1.000
_cell.length_b   1.000
_cell.length_c   1.000
_cell.angle_alpha   90.00
_cell.angle_beta   90.00
_cell.angle_gamma   90.00
#
_symmetry.space_group_name_H-M   'P 1'
#
loop_
_entity.id
_entity.type
_entity.pdbx_description
1 polymer ?
#
loop_
_entity_poly.entity_id
_entity_poly.type
_entity_poly.pdbx_seq_one_letter_code
_entity_poly.pdbx_strand_id
1 'polypeptide(L)'
;MVSVPNLILWIATLVSLSLPCQSAEVNAAVAANFAAPMQRIAMAFEQETGHKAILSFGSTGNLYAQIRNGAPFQILLSADSQTPAKLESEGLGLTGSRFTYAVGTLVLWSKQPGFVDEKGDVLRVGKFERIAIANPKLAPYGVAALQTLTQLGVLSSVQPKLVQGENIAQAFQFVATENAQLGLVALSQVMVDGKIAQGSAWIVPSKLHAPIAQDAVLLVKGRDNPAAAALMRYLQSDRVKVIIRSYGYTQ
;
A
#
# COMPACT_ATOMS: atom_id res chain seq x y z
N MET A 1 79.97 -22.29 -22.66
CA MET A 1 79.24 -21.89 -21.43
C MET A 1 78.30 -20.80 -21.82
N VAL A 2 77.01 -21.10 -21.94
CA VAL A 2 75.98 -20.18 -22.33
C VAL A 2 75.10 -19.94 -21.09
N SER A 3 75.09 -18.70 -20.60
CA SER A 3 74.32 -18.24 -19.41
C SER A 3 72.86 -18.02 -19.81
N VAL A 4 71.92 -18.68 -19.13
CA VAL A 4 70.45 -18.47 -19.28
C VAL A 4 69.99 -17.47 -18.24
N PRO A 5 69.30 -16.34 -18.58
CA PRO A 5 68.77 -15.42 -17.61
C PRO A 5 67.44 -15.92 -17.00
N ASN A 6 67.32 -15.92 -15.68
CA ASN A 6 66.14 -16.23 -14.91
C ASN A 6 65.05 -15.18 -15.15
N LEU A 7 63.97 -15.59 -15.77
CA LEU A 7 62.75 -14.77 -15.93
C LEU A 7 61.86 -14.92 -14.66
N ILE A 8 61.90 -13.95 -13.76
CA ILE A 8 61.02 -13.91 -12.58
C ILE A 8 59.64 -13.40 -13.03
N LEU A 9 58.66 -14.30 -13.06
CA LEU A 9 57.27 -14.03 -13.40
C LEU A 9 56.56 -13.44 -12.17
N TRP A 10 56.29 -12.15 -12.17
CA TRP A 10 55.45 -11.49 -11.13
C TRP A 10 53.98 -11.81 -11.41
N ILE A 11 53.36 -12.69 -10.63
CA ILE A 11 51.93 -12.93 -10.62
C ILE A 11 51.29 -11.85 -9.73
N ALA A 12 50.74 -10.84 -10.36
CA ALA A 12 49.90 -9.84 -9.68
C ALA A 12 48.55 -10.46 -9.30
N THR A 13 48.40 -10.87 -8.06
CA THR A 13 47.11 -11.35 -7.52
C THR A 13 46.16 -10.14 -7.36
N LEU A 14 45.21 -10.00 -8.27
CA LEU A 14 44.08 -9.09 -8.12
C LEU A 14 43.21 -9.59 -6.95
N VAL A 15 43.40 -9.00 -5.78
CA VAL A 15 42.46 -9.15 -4.65
C VAL A 15 41.25 -8.26 -4.95
N SER A 16 40.18 -8.89 -5.45
CA SER A 16 38.88 -8.24 -5.56
C SER A 16 38.38 -7.93 -4.14
N LEU A 17 38.54 -6.69 -3.70
CA LEU A 17 37.90 -6.16 -2.48
C LEU A 17 36.39 -6.10 -2.75
N SER A 18 35.65 -7.16 -2.44
CA SER A 18 34.23 -7.11 -2.25
C SER A 18 33.95 -6.22 -1.02
N LEU A 19 33.56 -4.96 -1.26
CA LEU A 19 33.04 -4.11 -0.21
C LEU A 19 31.83 -4.80 0.41
N PRO A 20 31.77 -5.01 1.75
CA PRO A 20 30.60 -5.57 2.37
C PRO A 20 29.42 -4.66 2.04
N CYS A 21 28.38 -5.20 1.40
CA CYS A 21 27.10 -4.50 1.26
C CYS A 21 26.57 -4.28 2.68
N GLN A 22 26.71 -3.07 3.19
CA GLN A 22 26.29 -2.72 4.56
C GLN A 22 24.76 -2.76 4.59
N SER A 23 24.21 -3.79 5.26
CA SER A 23 22.80 -3.87 5.53
C SER A 23 22.33 -2.63 6.28
N ALA A 24 21.27 -1.99 5.82
CA ALA A 24 20.65 -0.84 6.46
C ALA A 24 19.16 -1.03 6.59
N GLU A 25 18.54 -0.41 7.59
CA GLU A 25 17.09 -0.44 7.78
C GLU A 25 16.45 0.84 7.27
N VAL A 26 15.20 0.73 6.77
CA VAL A 26 14.37 1.86 6.38
C VAL A 26 13.00 1.79 7.04
N ASN A 27 12.61 2.87 7.75
CA ASN A 27 11.30 2.99 8.37
C ASN A 27 10.28 3.50 7.33
N ALA A 28 9.34 2.65 6.95
CA ALA A 28 8.30 2.97 5.97
C ALA A 28 6.93 3.08 6.64
N ALA A 29 6.28 4.25 6.46
CA ALA A 29 4.88 4.46 6.78
C ALA A 29 4.03 3.97 5.59
N VAL A 30 3.10 3.07 5.81
CA VAL A 30 2.35 2.39 4.74
C VAL A 30 0.86 2.46 4.99
N ALA A 31 0.10 2.94 4.02
CA ALA A 31 -1.35 2.93 4.08
C ALA A 31 -1.89 1.49 4.25
N ALA A 32 -2.83 1.31 5.18
CA ALA A 32 -3.28 0.01 5.65
C ALA A 32 -3.86 -0.91 4.55
N ASN A 33 -4.39 -0.34 3.46
CA ASN A 33 -4.85 -1.12 2.30
C ASN A 33 -3.71 -1.85 1.57
N PHE A 34 -2.49 -1.35 1.71
CA PHE A 34 -1.30 -1.90 1.03
C PHE A 34 -0.47 -2.82 1.94
N ALA A 35 -1.00 -3.19 3.12
CA ALA A 35 -0.25 -3.96 4.11
C ALA A 35 0.23 -5.33 3.58
N ALA A 36 -0.68 -6.14 3.04
CA ALA A 36 -0.32 -7.48 2.55
C ALA A 36 0.68 -7.46 1.37
N PRO A 37 0.47 -6.67 0.30
CA PRO A 37 1.47 -6.55 -0.76
C PRO A 37 2.79 -5.98 -0.24
N MET A 38 2.80 -4.98 0.65
CA MET A 38 4.04 -4.39 1.15
C MET A 38 4.86 -5.36 2.02
N GLN A 39 4.21 -6.21 2.82
CA GLN A 39 4.89 -7.28 3.56
C GLN A 39 5.62 -8.25 2.61
N ARG A 40 4.96 -8.65 1.52
CA ARG A 40 5.57 -9.51 0.50
C ARG A 40 6.72 -8.80 -0.23
N ILE A 41 6.54 -7.53 -0.56
CA ILE A 41 7.58 -6.69 -1.17
C ILE A 41 8.78 -6.54 -0.24
N ALA A 42 8.56 -6.29 1.06
CA ALA A 42 9.62 -6.13 2.05
C ALA A 42 10.47 -7.40 2.21
N MET A 43 9.85 -8.58 2.23
CA MET A 43 10.58 -9.86 2.25
C MET A 43 11.43 -10.05 1.00
N ALA A 44 10.89 -9.75 -0.18
CA ALA A 44 11.62 -9.86 -1.43
C ALA A 44 12.77 -8.82 -1.52
N PHE A 45 12.53 -7.60 -1.05
CA PHE A 45 13.51 -6.54 -0.95
C PHE A 45 14.70 -6.94 -0.06
N GLU A 46 14.42 -7.49 1.12
CA GLU A 46 15.46 -7.97 2.04
C GLU A 46 16.30 -9.09 1.43
N GLN A 47 15.64 -10.06 0.79
CA GLN A 47 16.33 -11.18 0.12
C GLN A 47 17.25 -10.73 -1.02
N GLU A 48 16.85 -9.70 -1.80
CA GLU A 48 17.60 -9.27 -2.98
C GLU A 48 18.67 -8.21 -2.68
N THR A 49 18.45 -7.39 -1.67
CA THR A 49 19.32 -6.23 -1.40
C THR A 49 20.09 -6.33 -0.10
N GLY A 50 19.70 -7.22 0.80
CA GLY A 50 20.22 -7.28 2.17
C GLY A 50 19.72 -6.13 3.06
N HIS A 51 19.00 -5.13 2.53
CA HIS A 51 18.40 -4.06 3.32
C HIS A 51 17.05 -4.48 3.87
N LYS A 52 16.65 -3.94 5.04
CA LYS A 52 15.41 -4.30 5.70
C LYS A 52 14.43 -3.12 5.75
N ALA A 53 13.17 -3.37 5.39
CA ALA A 53 12.10 -2.39 5.55
C ALA A 53 11.33 -2.67 6.85
N ILE A 54 11.30 -1.68 7.74
CA ILE A 54 10.50 -1.70 8.98
C ILE A 54 9.17 -1.00 8.67
N LEU A 55 8.08 -1.75 8.71
CA LEU A 55 6.78 -1.30 8.24
C LEU A 55 5.89 -0.84 9.39
N SER A 56 5.28 0.32 9.26
CA SER A 56 4.23 0.82 10.14
C SER A 56 2.96 1.10 9.33
N PHE A 57 1.84 0.52 9.76
CA PHE A 57 0.58 0.61 9.02
C PHE A 57 -0.42 1.53 9.69
N GLY A 58 -1.15 2.33 8.87
CA GLY A 58 -2.17 3.25 9.38
C GLY A 58 -3.03 3.83 8.26
N SER A 59 -3.97 4.70 8.62
CA SER A 59 -4.65 5.54 7.63
C SER A 59 -3.69 6.61 7.12
N THR A 60 -3.84 7.02 5.85
CA THR A 60 -3.03 8.08 5.24
C THR A 60 -2.99 9.35 6.10
N GLY A 61 -4.15 9.79 6.62
CA GLY A 61 -4.23 10.98 7.47
C GLY A 61 -3.48 10.85 8.80
N ASN A 62 -3.54 9.69 9.46
CA ASN A 62 -2.80 9.44 10.70
C ASN A 62 -1.30 9.37 10.46
N LEU A 63 -0.86 8.70 9.38
CA LEU A 63 0.55 8.65 9.00
C LEU A 63 1.09 10.05 8.67
N TYR A 64 0.33 10.85 7.94
CA TYR A 64 0.65 12.25 7.69
C TYR A 64 0.81 13.05 8.98
N ALA A 65 -0.14 12.93 9.91
CA ALA A 65 -0.06 13.62 11.21
C ALA A 65 1.19 13.20 12.02
N GLN A 66 1.53 11.90 12.02
CA GLN A 66 2.73 11.39 12.66
C GLN A 66 4.02 11.95 12.02
N ILE A 67 4.09 12.01 10.68
CA ILE A 67 5.22 12.60 9.94
C ILE A 67 5.39 14.07 10.32
N ARG A 68 4.30 14.86 10.33
CA ARG A 68 4.33 16.26 10.75
C ARG A 68 4.78 16.44 12.19
N ASN A 69 4.44 15.52 13.07
CA ASN A 69 4.86 15.52 14.48
C ASN A 69 6.24 14.90 14.71
N GLY A 70 7.01 14.67 13.64
CA GLY A 70 8.40 14.26 13.74
C GLY A 70 8.64 12.75 13.89
N ALA A 71 7.67 11.88 13.58
CA ALA A 71 7.90 10.44 13.54
C ALA A 71 9.11 10.08 12.63
N PRO A 72 9.87 9.02 12.94
CA PRO A 72 11.12 8.70 12.27
C PRO A 72 10.92 7.97 10.93
N PHE A 73 9.82 8.22 10.25
CA PHE A 73 9.57 7.62 8.93
C PHE A 73 10.47 8.24 7.87
N GLN A 74 10.91 7.42 6.95
CA GLN A 74 11.82 7.75 5.87
C GLN A 74 11.16 7.66 4.49
N ILE A 75 10.08 6.86 4.39
CA ILE A 75 9.24 6.73 3.20
C ILE A 75 7.77 6.74 3.65
N LEU A 76 6.92 7.36 2.84
CA LEU A 76 5.46 7.19 2.93
C LEU A 76 4.95 6.52 1.66
N LEU A 77 4.19 5.43 1.80
CA LEU A 77 3.33 4.86 0.79
C LEU A 77 1.87 5.22 1.16
N SER A 78 1.35 6.24 0.49
CA SER A 78 0.00 6.79 0.73
C SER A 78 -1.07 6.06 -0.08
N ALA A 79 -2.32 6.09 0.39
CA ALA A 79 -3.48 5.63 -0.38
C ALA A 79 -4.09 6.74 -1.27
N ASP A 80 -3.45 7.89 -1.37
CA ASP A 80 -3.79 9.00 -2.27
C ASP A 80 -2.52 9.64 -2.84
N SER A 81 -2.69 10.55 -3.81
CA SER A 81 -1.61 11.36 -4.39
C SER A 81 -1.49 12.75 -3.74
N GLN A 82 -2.51 13.19 -3.02
CA GLN A 82 -2.56 14.55 -2.44
C GLN A 82 -1.67 14.67 -1.21
N THR A 83 -1.68 13.66 -0.35
CA THR A 83 -0.87 13.67 0.89
C THR A 83 0.63 13.70 0.61
N PRO A 84 1.20 12.85 -0.31
CA PRO A 84 2.59 12.96 -0.72
C PRO A 84 2.94 14.31 -1.35
N ALA A 85 2.08 14.87 -2.21
CA ALA A 85 2.29 16.19 -2.80
C ALA A 85 2.31 17.30 -1.73
N LYS A 86 1.45 17.18 -0.72
CA LYS A 86 1.42 18.11 0.42
C LYS A 86 2.69 18.03 1.26
N LEU A 87 3.20 16.83 1.52
CA LEU A 87 4.48 16.66 2.24
C LEU A 87 5.66 17.26 1.46
N GLU A 88 5.68 17.16 0.13
CA GLU A 88 6.68 17.85 -0.70
C GLU A 88 6.57 19.39 -0.55
N SER A 89 5.36 19.94 -0.63
CA SER A 89 5.13 21.39 -0.49
C SER A 89 5.45 21.93 0.91
N GLU A 90 5.33 21.11 1.94
CA GLU A 90 5.68 21.44 3.34
C GLU A 90 7.17 21.22 3.65
N GLY A 91 7.97 20.77 2.68
CA GLY A 91 9.40 20.49 2.89
C GLY A 91 9.68 19.24 3.74
N LEU A 92 8.70 18.37 3.95
CA LEU A 92 8.82 17.10 4.67
C LEU A 92 9.06 15.90 3.72
N GLY A 93 8.63 16.01 2.46
CA GLY A 93 8.96 15.10 1.36
C GLY A 93 10.06 15.68 0.47
N LEU A 94 10.89 14.83 -0.12
CA LEU A 94 11.90 15.26 -1.10
C LEU A 94 11.21 15.53 -2.44
N THR A 95 11.28 16.76 -2.90
CA THR A 95 10.72 17.20 -4.18
C THR A 95 11.22 16.33 -5.33
N GLY A 96 10.29 15.86 -6.17
CA GLY A 96 10.60 15.01 -7.32
C GLY A 96 10.85 13.54 -7.00
N SER A 97 10.71 13.12 -5.73
CA SER A 97 10.81 11.70 -5.36
C SER A 97 9.50 10.94 -5.48
N ARG A 98 8.38 11.66 -5.63
CA ARG A 98 7.04 11.12 -5.67
C ARG A 98 6.75 10.39 -6.98
N PHE A 99 6.09 9.23 -6.88
CA PHE A 99 5.53 8.51 -8.03
C PHE A 99 4.31 7.69 -7.61
N THR A 100 3.40 7.46 -8.55
CA THR A 100 2.25 6.57 -8.36
C THR A 100 2.72 5.13 -8.44
N TYR A 101 2.55 4.35 -7.37
CA TYR A 101 2.95 2.94 -7.33
C TYR A 101 1.78 1.99 -7.62
N ALA A 102 0.53 2.42 -7.38
CA ALA A 102 -0.66 1.61 -7.59
C ALA A 102 -1.92 2.47 -7.74
N VAL A 103 -2.94 1.93 -8.40
CA VAL A 103 -4.31 2.44 -8.36
C VAL A 103 -5.19 1.41 -7.67
N GLY A 104 -5.84 1.82 -6.59
CA GLY A 104 -6.65 0.96 -5.74
C GLY A 104 -8.06 0.72 -6.30
N THR A 105 -8.63 -0.42 -5.94
CA THR A 105 -10.00 -0.80 -6.30
C THR A 105 -10.84 -0.94 -5.04
N LEU A 106 -12.00 -0.28 -5.00
CA LEU A 106 -12.99 -0.41 -3.94
C LEU A 106 -13.90 -1.61 -4.23
N VAL A 107 -14.26 -2.36 -3.20
CA VAL A 107 -15.16 -3.50 -3.30
C VAL A 107 -16.19 -3.48 -2.18
N LEU A 108 -17.45 -3.74 -2.49
CA LEU A 108 -18.44 -4.13 -1.49
C LEU A 108 -18.26 -5.61 -1.20
N TRP A 109 -18.05 -5.96 0.03
CA TRP A 109 -17.75 -7.32 0.45
C TRP A 109 -18.57 -7.74 1.67
N SER A 110 -18.94 -9.02 1.68
CA SER A 110 -19.47 -9.73 2.84
C SER A 110 -18.71 -11.04 3.03
N LYS A 111 -18.48 -11.42 4.28
CA LYS A 111 -17.94 -12.74 4.61
C LYS A 111 -18.91 -13.87 4.23
N GLN A 112 -20.21 -13.57 4.15
CA GLN A 112 -21.25 -14.54 3.83
C GLN A 112 -21.30 -14.79 2.32
N PRO A 113 -21.26 -16.07 1.86
CA PRO A 113 -21.43 -16.40 0.46
C PRO A 113 -22.83 -15.98 -0.05
N GLY A 114 -22.87 -15.38 -1.25
CA GLY A 114 -24.13 -14.98 -1.90
C GLY A 114 -24.87 -13.80 -1.26
N PHE A 115 -24.32 -13.17 -0.22
CA PHE A 115 -24.96 -12.02 0.41
C PHE A 115 -24.81 -10.74 -0.42
N VAL A 116 -23.70 -10.58 -1.13
CA VAL A 116 -23.45 -9.52 -2.10
C VAL A 116 -23.62 -10.10 -3.50
N ASP A 117 -24.51 -9.53 -4.28
CA ASP A 117 -24.75 -9.86 -5.69
C ASP A 117 -23.76 -9.10 -6.60
N GLU A 118 -23.70 -9.49 -7.88
CA GLU A 118 -22.77 -8.93 -8.87
C GLU A 118 -23.02 -7.44 -9.22
N LYS A 119 -24.12 -6.85 -8.74
CA LYS A 119 -24.53 -5.45 -9.01
C LYS A 119 -24.52 -4.58 -7.77
N GLY A 120 -24.32 -5.17 -6.59
CA GLY A 120 -24.39 -4.47 -5.30
C GLY A 120 -25.81 -4.04 -4.92
N ASP A 121 -26.84 -4.68 -5.45
CA ASP A 121 -28.25 -4.33 -5.21
C ASP A 121 -28.65 -4.51 -3.75
N VAL A 122 -27.90 -5.31 -2.97
CA VAL A 122 -28.07 -5.42 -1.52
C VAL A 122 -28.05 -4.05 -0.81
N LEU A 123 -27.31 -3.06 -1.34
CA LEU A 123 -27.29 -1.69 -0.81
C LEU A 123 -28.64 -0.99 -0.96
N ARG A 124 -29.41 -1.28 -2.00
CA ARG A 124 -30.75 -0.73 -2.29
C ARG A 124 -31.84 -1.46 -1.53
N VAL A 125 -31.73 -2.79 -1.46
CA VAL A 125 -32.70 -3.65 -0.75
C VAL A 125 -32.64 -3.42 0.76
N GLY A 126 -31.45 -3.05 1.29
CA GLY A 126 -31.30 -2.63 2.68
C GLY A 126 -31.45 -3.74 3.73
N LYS A 127 -31.40 -5.00 3.36
CA LYS A 127 -31.54 -6.16 4.27
C LYS A 127 -30.22 -6.45 5.01
N PHE A 128 -29.66 -5.42 5.66
CA PHE A 128 -28.50 -5.52 6.55
C PHE A 128 -28.64 -4.48 7.67
N GLU A 129 -27.97 -4.72 8.78
CA GLU A 129 -27.99 -3.85 9.95
C GLU A 129 -26.80 -2.90 9.97
N ARG A 130 -25.61 -3.40 9.57
CA ARG A 130 -24.35 -2.64 9.64
C ARG A 130 -23.53 -2.83 8.36
N ILE A 131 -22.97 -1.70 7.91
CA ILE A 131 -21.98 -1.65 6.84
C ILE A 131 -20.75 -0.88 7.28
N ALA A 132 -19.57 -1.50 7.14
CA ALA A 132 -18.31 -0.91 7.54
C ALA A 132 -17.68 -0.09 6.41
N ILE A 133 -17.16 1.08 6.76
CA ILE A 133 -16.30 1.92 5.91
C ILE A 133 -15.09 2.40 6.70
N ALA A 134 -14.00 2.76 6.03
CA ALA A 134 -12.93 3.51 6.66
C ALA A 134 -13.39 4.95 6.95
N ASN A 135 -12.83 5.58 7.99
CA ASN A 135 -13.13 6.98 8.32
C ASN A 135 -12.74 7.90 7.14
N PRO A 136 -13.71 8.58 6.49
CA PRO A 136 -13.44 9.40 5.30
C PRO A 136 -12.60 10.65 5.60
N LYS A 137 -12.48 11.07 6.87
CA LYS A 137 -11.60 12.17 7.27
C LYS A 137 -10.12 11.77 7.28
N LEU A 138 -9.82 10.47 7.33
CA LEU A 138 -8.46 9.93 7.53
C LEU A 138 -8.01 9.00 6.38
N ALA A 139 -8.95 8.42 5.65
CA ALA A 139 -8.66 7.34 4.71
C ALA A 139 -9.31 7.58 3.34
N PRO A 140 -8.53 7.57 2.23
CA PRO A 140 -9.03 7.75 0.87
C PRO A 140 -10.10 6.73 0.47
N TYR A 141 -10.00 5.48 0.91
CA TYR A 141 -11.03 4.47 0.69
C TYR A 141 -12.36 4.81 1.39
N GLY A 142 -12.33 5.52 2.51
CA GLY A 142 -13.53 6.03 3.16
C GLY A 142 -14.22 7.13 2.34
N VAL A 143 -13.42 8.02 1.73
CA VAL A 143 -13.93 9.02 0.78
C VAL A 143 -14.57 8.34 -0.43
N ALA A 144 -13.88 7.37 -1.04
CA ALA A 144 -14.40 6.60 -2.18
C ALA A 144 -15.70 5.86 -1.83
N ALA A 145 -15.80 5.31 -0.61
CA ALA A 145 -17.01 4.66 -0.11
C ALA A 145 -18.20 5.63 -0.04
N LEU A 146 -18.01 6.83 0.55
CA LEU A 146 -19.08 7.85 0.61
C LEU A 146 -19.48 8.33 -0.79
N GLN A 147 -18.51 8.56 -1.69
CA GLN A 147 -18.79 8.94 -3.07
C GLN A 147 -19.64 7.86 -3.76
N THR A 148 -19.27 6.59 -3.61
CA THR A 148 -20.03 5.46 -4.17
C THR A 148 -21.46 5.43 -3.66
N LEU A 149 -21.68 5.52 -2.35
CA LEU A 149 -23.02 5.51 -1.74
C LEU A 149 -23.86 6.72 -2.19
N THR A 150 -23.22 7.88 -2.38
CA THR A 150 -23.84 9.09 -2.89
C THR A 150 -24.28 8.93 -4.34
N GLN A 151 -23.37 8.46 -5.22
CA GLN A 151 -23.64 8.25 -6.65
C GLN A 151 -24.73 7.19 -6.90
N LEU A 152 -24.83 6.19 -6.02
CA LEU A 152 -25.91 5.20 -6.05
C LEU A 152 -27.24 5.74 -5.52
N GLY A 153 -27.26 6.93 -4.89
CA GLY A 153 -28.47 7.52 -4.27
C GLY A 153 -28.91 6.79 -3.00
N VAL A 154 -28.02 6.01 -2.36
CA VAL A 154 -28.36 5.20 -1.17
C VAL A 154 -27.76 5.73 0.13
N LEU A 155 -26.95 6.79 0.09
CA LEU A 155 -26.24 7.28 1.26
C LEU A 155 -27.19 7.57 2.45
N SER A 156 -28.30 8.26 2.22
CA SER A 156 -29.24 8.63 3.29
C SER A 156 -29.86 7.43 3.99
N SER A 157 -30.19 6.36 3.24
CA SER A 157 -30.75 5.13 3.80
C SER A 157 -29.72 4.25 4.51
N VAL A 158 -28.45 4.32 4.06
CA VAL A 158 -27.34 3.53 4.60
C VAL A 158 -26.67 4.25 5.78
N GLN A 159 -26.69 5.57 5.83
CA GLN A 159 -26.00 6.38 6.84
C GLN A 159 -26.26 5.97 8.30
N PRO A 160 -27.50 5.64 8.73
CA PRO A 160 -27.74 5.17 10.10
C PRO A 160 -27.10 3.80 10.41
N LYS A 161 -26.72 3.04 9.38
CA LYS A 161 -26.14 1.69 9.48
C LYS A 161 -24.60 1.71 9.34
N LEU A 162 -23.99 2.89 9.09
CA LEU A 162 -22.56 3.01 8.91
C LEU A 162 -21.81 2.79 10.23
N VAL A 163 -20.83 1.89 10.19
CA VAL A 163 -19.79 1.78 11.22
C VAL A 163 -18.45 2.18 10.60
N GLN A 164 -17.73 3.05 11.31
CA GLN A 164 -16.47 3.59 10.79
C GLN A 164 -15.28 2.97 11.50
N GLY A 165 -14.39 2.36 10.73
CA GLY A 165 -13.05 2.01 11.18
C GLY A 165 -12.10 3.20 11.02
N GLU A 166 -11.12 3.31 11.88
CA GLU A 166 -10.08 4.36 11.81
C GLU A 166 -9.30 4.33 10.48
N ASN A 167 -9.14 3.13 9.94
CA ASN A 167 -8.54 2.88 8.63
C ASN A 167 -9.26 1.72 7.92
N ILE A 168 -8.84 1.43 6.69
CA ILE A 168 -9.49 0.41 5.87
C ILE A 168 -9.26 -1.03 6.39
N ALA A 169 -8.17 -1.29 7.12
CA ALA A 169 -7.96 -2.59 7.74
C ALA A 169 -8.94 -2.84 8.88
N GLN A 170 -9.26 -1.83 9.69
CA GLN A 170 -10.28 -1.96 10.73
C GLN A 170 -11.67 -2.12 10.13
N ALA A 171 -12.00 -1.40 9.05
CA ALA A 171 -13.27 -1.60 8.33
C ALA A 171 -13.40 -3.05 7.82
N PHE A 172 -12.35 -3.59 7.23
CA PHE A 172 -12.28 -5.00 6.82
C PHE A 172 -12.48 -5.94 8.01
N GLN A 173 -11.83 -5.69 9.15
CA GLN A 173 -11.95 -6.52 10.34
C GLN A 173 -13.38 -6.56 10.88
N PHE A 174 -14.12 -5.45 10.86
CA PHE A 174 -15.53 -5.46 11.27
C PHE A 174 -16.37 -6.46 10.46
N VAL A 175 -16.09 -6.61 9.17
CA VAL A 175 -16.80 -7.60 8.34
C VAL A 175 -16.24 -9.01 8.52
N ALA A 176 -14.92 -9.15 8.58
CA ALA A 176 -14.26 -10.45 8.76
C ALA A 176 -14.62 -11.13 10.09
N THR A 177 -14.91 -10.35 11.13
CA THR A 177 -15.38 -10.81 12.44
C THR A 177 -16.91 -10.77 12.60
N GLU A 178 -17.65 -10.47 11.52
CA GLU A 178 -19.12 -10.42 11.47
C GLU A 178 -19.76 -9.37 12.41
N ASN A 179 -18.99 -8.38 12.86
CA ASN A 179 -19.50 -7.20 13.55
C ASN A 179 -20.22 -6.23 12.59
N ALA A 180 -20.03 -6.40 11.28
CA ALA A 180 -20.83 -5.81 10.21
C ALA A 180 -21.06 -6.86 9.13
N GLN A 181 -22.26 -6.88 8.53
CA GLN A 181 -22.59 -7.83 7.46
C GLN A 181 -21.91 -7.46 6.13
N LEU A 182 -21.69 -6.16 5.92
CA LEU A 182 -21.14 -5.58 4.70
C LEU A 182 -19.97 -4.65 5.01
N GLY A 183 -19.09 -4.46 4.04
CA GLY A 183 -18.08 -3.40 4.08
C GLY A 183 -17.69 -2.92 2.70
N LEU A 184 -17.47 -1.63 2.56
CA LEU A 184 -16.74 -1.06 1.43
C LEU A 184 -15.26 -1.04 1.80
N VAL A 185 -14.53 -2.01 1.25
CA VAL A 185 -13.14 -2.34 1.62
C VAL A 185 -12.22 -2.31 0.39
N ALA A 186 -10.92 -2.44 0.58
CA ALA A 186 -9.99 -2.53 -0.54
C ALA A 186 -10.00 -3.95 -1.13
N LEU A 187 -9.99 -4.06 -2.47
CA LEU A 187 -9.94 -5.35 -3.16
C LEU A 187 -8.74 -6.19 -2.70
N SER A 188 -7.61 -5.56 -2.42
CA SER A 188 -6.38 -6.19 -1.92
C SER A 188 -6.53 -6.93 -0.59
N GLN A 189 -7.58 -6.64 0.18
CA GLN A 189 -7.83 -7.30 1.47
C GLN A 189 -8.65 -8.58 1.34
N VAL A 190 -9.35 -8.75 0.23
CA VAL A 190 -10.26 -9.88 -0.01
C VAL A 190 -9.85 -10.74 -1.19
N MET A 191 -8.86 -10.30 -1.98
CA MET A 191 -8.35 -11.02 -3.15
C MET A 191 -7.08 -11.79 -2.80
N VAL A 192 -7.05 -13.05 -3.19
CA VAL A 192 -5.86 -13.91 -3.16
C VAL A 192 -5.75 -14.58 -4.54
N ASP A 193 -4.58 -14.50 -5.15
CA ASP A 193 -4.28 -15.09 -6.46
C ASP A 193 -5.35 -14.79 -7.54
N GLY A 194 -5.80 -13.52 -7.58
CA GLY A 194 -6.75 -13.03 -8.58
C GLY A 194 -8.22 -13.42 -8.33
N LYS A 195 -8.54 -14.02 -7.18
CA LYS A 195 -9.91 -14.44 -6.82
C LYS A 195 -10.31 -13.88 -5.45
N ILE A 196 -11.62 -13.67 -5.26
CA ILE A 196 -12.14 -13.38 -3.92
C ILE A 196 -11.96 -14.63 -3.07
N ALA A 197 -11.20 -14.51 -2.00
CA ALA A 197 -10.77 -15.66 -1.18
C ALA A 197 -11.93 -16.27 -0.37
N GLN A 198 -12.88 -15.44 0.06
CA GLN A 198 -14.01 -15.88 0.88
C GLN A 198 -15.20 -14.93 0.73
N GLY A 199 -16.41 -15.45 0.92
CA GLY A 199 -17.64 -14.68 0.96
C GLY A 199 -18.18 -14.32 -0.42
N SER A 200 -18.76 -13.14 -0.53
CA SER A 200 -19.30 -12.59 -1.78
C SER A 200 -18.92 -11.13 -1.92
N ALA A 201 -18.75 -10.68 -3.16
CA ALA A 201 -18.24 -9.34 -3.43
C ALA A 201 -18.80 -8.74 -4.72
N TRP A 202 -18.91 -7.42 -4.73
CA TRP A 202 -19.15 -6.61 -5.91
C TRP A 202 -18.02 -5.60 -6.07
N ILE A 203 -17.29 -5.71 -7.19
CA ILE A 203 -16.25 -4.73 -7.53
C ILE A 203 -16.95 -3.43 -7.92
N VAL A 204 -16.69 -2.37 -7.17
CA VAL A 204 -17.32 -1.07 -7.39
C VAL A 204 -16.82 -0.48 -8.72
N PRO A 205 -17.73 -0.14 -9.66
CA PRO A 205 -17.33 0.52 -10.91
C PRO A 205 -16.59 1.83 -10.66
N SER A 206 -15.48 2.04 -11.35
CA SER A 206 -14.63 3.22 -11.20
C SER A 206 -15.33 4.57 -11.43
N LYS A 207 -16.44 4.59 -12.16
CA LYS A 207 -17.26 5.79 -12.38
C LYS A 207 -18.03 6.26 -11.13
N LEU A 208 -18.11 5.44 -10.07
CA LEU A 208 -18.87 5.77 -8.86
C LEU A 208 -18.02 6.51 -7.80
N HIS A 209 -16.73 6.63 -7.99
CA HIS A 209 -15.84 7.38 -7.11
C HIS A 209 -14.62 7.91 -7.89
N ALA A 210 -13.92 8.87 -7.32
CA ALA A 210 -12.64 9.34 -7.87
C ALA A 210 -11.59 8.20 -7.86
N PRO A 211 -10.64 8.18 -8.81
CA PRO A 211 -9.55 7.20 -8.82
C PRO A 211 -8.77 7.21 -7.50
N ILE A 212 -8.47 6.04 -6.96
CA ILE A 212 -7.67 5.88 -5.74
C ILE A 212 -6.20 5.72 -6.15
N ALA A 213 -5.64 6.78 -6.76
CA ALA A 213 -4.23 6.80 -7.14
C ALA A 213 -3.36 6.92 -5.89
N GLN A 214 -2.41 6.02 -5.73
CA GLN A 214 -1.60 5.85 -4.53
C GLN A 214 -0.14 6.18 -4.83
N ASP A 215 0.39 7.20 -4.15
CA ASP A 215 1.75 7.67 -4.38
C ASP A 215 2.69 7.29 -3.22
N ALA A 216 3.92 6.96 -3.59
CA ALA A 216 5.04 6.87 -2.67
C ALA A 216 5.86 8.17 -2.70
N VAL A 217 6.43 8.57 -1.56
CA VAL A 217 7.34 9.70 -1.46
C VAL A 217 8.48 9.38 -0.49
N LEU A 218 9.71 9.77 -0.86
CA LEU A 218 10.86 9.76 0.04
C LEU A 218 10.77 10.97 0.96
N LEU A 219 10.82 10.75 2.27
CA LEU A 219 10.80 11.82 3.27
C LEU A 219 12.20 12.38 3.50
N VAL A 220 12.27 13.63 3.96
CA VAL A 220 13.56 14.30 4.23
C VAL A 220 14.43 13.49 5.20
N LYS A 221 13.83 12.81 6.18
CA LYS A 221 14.53 11.91 7.11
C LYS A 221 15.17 10.68 6.45
N GLY A 222 14.76 10.34 5.24
CA GLY A 222 15.32 9.23 4.45
C GLY A 222 16.37 9.65 3.42
N ARG A 223 16.68 10.97 3.30
CA ARG A 223 17.56 11.52 2.24
C ARG A 223 18.88 10.78 2.12
N ASP A 224 19.55 10.57 3.23
CA ASP A 224 20.90 10.00 3.27
C ASP A 224 20.91 8.50 3.64
N ASN A 225 19.72 7.87 3.68
CA ASN A 225 19.61 6.44 3.95
C ASN A 225 19.67 5.62 2.65
N PRO A 226 20.71 4.81 2.42
CA PRO A 226 20.84 4.01 1.21
C PRO A 226 19.70 2.97 1.05
N ALA A 227 19.18 2.42 2.17
CA ALA A 227 18.05 1.50 2.14
C ALA A 227 16.75 2.19 1.70
N ALA A 228 16.54 3.48 2.08
CA ALA A 228 15.38 4.24 1.63
C ALA A 228 15.44 4.49 0.12
N ALA A 229 16.59 4.94 -0.39
CA ALA A 229 16.78 5.13 -1.83
C ALA A 229 16.65 3.81 -2.61
N ALA A 230 17.17 2.70 -2.07
CA ALA A 230 17.05 1.38 -2.66
C ALA A 230 15.59 0.91 -2.70
N LEU A 231 14.81 1.09 -1.60
CA LEU A 231 13.41 0.70 -1.55
C LEU A 231 12.54 1.51 -2.53
N MET A 232 12.78 2.83 -2.65
CA MET A 232 12.06 3.68 -3.62
C MET A 232 12.30 3.22 -5.09
N ARG A 233 13.52 2.79 -5.43
CA ARG A 233 13.81 2.18 -6.74
C ARG A 233 13.18 0.80 -6.88
N TYR A 234 13.26 -0.02 -5.83
CA TYR A 234 12.72 -1.38 -5.84
C TYR A 234 11.21 -1.40 -6.06
N LEU A 235 10.48 -0.46 -5.45
CA LEU A 235 9.03 -0.28 -5.63
C LEU A 235 8.62 -0.07 -7.10
N GLN A 236 9.52 0.41 -7.95
CA GLN A 236 9.29 0.64 -9.39
C GLN A 236 9.69 -0.55 -10.26
N SER A 237 10.28 -1.60 -9.70
CA SER A 237 10.73 -2.78 -10.44
C SER A 237 9.57 -3.61 -10.98
N ASP A 238 9.82 -4.34 -12.08
CA ASP A 238 8.79 -5.21 -12.69
C ASP A 238 8.37 -6.35 -11.74
N ARG A 239 9.28 -6.83 -10.89
CA ARG A 239 8.94 -7.80 -9.84
C ARG A 239 7.88 -7.26 -8.88
N VAL A 240 8.04 -6.02 -8.43
CA VAL A 240 7.08 -5.38 -7.54
C VAL A 240 5.76 -5.12 -8.25
N LYS A 241 5.79 -4.72 -9.52
CA LYS A 241 4.56 -4.55 -10.33
C LYS A 241 3.76 -5.86 -10.42
N VAL A 242 4.43 -7.01 -10.59
CA VAL A 242 3.76 -8.32 -10.58
C VAL A 242 3.11 -8.60 -9.23
N ILE A 243 3.82 -8.35 -8.12
CA ILE A 243 3.25 -8.50 -6.77
C ILE A 243 2.01 -7.61 -6.61
N ILE A 244 2.11 -6.33 -6.94
CA ILE A 244 1.01 -5.36 -6.81
C ILE A 244 -0.23 -5.82 -7.57
N ARG A 245 -0.07 -6.27 -8.83
CA ARG A 245 -1.18 -6.77 -9.66
C ARG A 245 -1.84 -8.02 -9.08
N SER A 246 -1.08 -8.92 -8.42
CA SER A 246 -1.64 -10.14 -7.82
C SER A 246 -2.62 -9.84 -6.67
N TYR A 247 -2.59 -8.64 -6.10
CA TYR A 247 -3.54 -8.15 -5.10
C TYR A 247 -4.67 -7.28 -5.69
N GLY A 248 -4.86 -7.26 -7.01
CA GLY A 248 -5.97 -6.56 -7.67
C GLY A 248 -5.78 -5.05 -7.85
N TYR A 249 -4.56 -4.54 -7.69
CA TYR A 249 -4.23 -3.17 -8.08
C TYR A 249 -3.97 -3.06 -9.58
N THR A 250 -4.24 -1.87 -10.14
CA THR A 250 -3.78 -1.46 -11.47
C THR A 250 -2.63 -0.46 -11.35
N GLN A 251 -1.96 -0.20 -12.47
CA GLN A 251 -0.84 0.74 -12.58
C GLN A 251 -0.99 1.58 -13.84
#